data_28a4fd5dc34fc11940e9b44791d5393a
#
_entry.id   28a4fd5dc34fc11940e9b44791d5393a
#
_cell.length_a   1.000
_cell.length_b   1.000
_cell.length_c   1.000
_cell.angle_alpha   90.00
_cell.angle_beta   90.00
_cell.angle_gamma   90.00
#
_symmetry.space_group_name_H-M   'P 1'
#
loop_
_entity.id
_entity.type
_entity.pdbx_description
1 polymer ?
#
loop_
_entity_poly.entity_id
_entity_poly.type
_entity_poly.pdbx_seq_one_letter_code
_entity_poly.pdbx_strand_id
1 'polypeptide(L)'
;IIQDWQHTWSDYKDHIDVDTNKCCFPVDWITHKDFQEGIKKYIENILERVYLYQYAYNDLMHWCKDHHLYAAYDAGFINLDKQYLTIGINGLNQAAEYLGMECNNNIYYKTFCRLIFSTIKEQNKKHKTKTAQFNTEQVPAESASVKLYNRDKADGYWIPTDTNLYASYIFKP
;
A
#
# COMPACT_ATOMS: atom_id res chain seq x y z
N ILE A 1 1.91 -7.78 -1.71
CA ILE A 1 2.97 -6.86 -2.20
C ILE A 1 4.31 -7.19 -1.55
N ILE A 2 4.45 -7.12 -0.22
CA ILE A 2 5.73 -7.41 0.46
C ILE A 2 6.15 -8.86 0.28
N GLN A 3 5.23 -9.81 0.38
CA GLN A 3 5.51 -11.23 0.13
C GLN A 3 5.91 -11.48 -1.32
N ASP A 4 5.22 -10.86 -2.29
CA ASP A 4 5.59 -10.96 -3.71
C ASP A 4 6.99 -10.41 -3.96
N TRP A 5 7.35 -9.28 -3.34
CA TRP A 5 8.70 -8.74 -3.44
C TRP A 5 9.76 -9.74 -2.95
N GLN A 6 9.53 -10.36 -1.80
CA GLN A 6 10.44 -11.36 -1.24
C GLN A 6 10.62 -12.57 -2.18
N HIS A 7 9.53 -13.09 -2.74
CA HIS A 7 9.57 -14.21 -3.68
C HIS A 7 10.29 -13.88 -5.00
N THR A 8 10.33 -12.61 -5.40
CA THR A 8 11.04 -12.19 -6.62
C THR A 8 12.53 -11.94 -6.40
N TRP A 9 12.97 -11.76 -5.18
CA TRP A 9 14.37 -11.49 -4.87
C TRP A 9 15.13 -12.80 -4.57
N SER A 10 15.92 -13.28 -5.55
CA SER A 10 16.57 -14.60 -5.50
C SER A 10 17.43 -14.83 -4.26
N ASP A 11 18.09 -13.79 -3.75
CA ASP A 11 19.01 -13.87 -2.62
C ASP A 11 18.28 -14.10 -1.27
N TYR A 12 16.94 -14.02 -1.25
CA TYR A 12 16.13 -14.11 -0.05
C TYR A 12 15.21 -15.34 0.01
N LYS A 13 15.22 -16.19 -1.00
CA LYS A 13 14.39 -17.41 -1.03
C LYS A 13 14.64 -18.34 0.15
N ASP A 14 15.89 -18.41 0.58
CA ASP A 14 16.31 -19.27 1.70
C ASP A 14 15.88 -18.74 3.08
N HIS A 15 15.29 -17.54 3.12
CA HIS A 15 14.80 -16.90 4.33
C HIS A 15 13.27 -16.97 4.49
N ILE A 16 12.64 -17.96 3.85
CA ILE A 16 11.21 -18.25 4.03
C ILE A 16 11.08 -19.55 4.80
N ASP A 17 10.36 -19.51 5.90
CA ASP A 17 9.96 -20.70 6.64
C ASP A 17 8.98 -21.51 5.80
N VAL A 18 9.34 -22.75 5.49
CA VAL A 18 8.59 -23.62 4.55
C VAL A 18 7.23 -24.04 5.12
N ASP A 19 7.14 -24.18 6.45
CA ASP A 19 5.93 -24.64 7.10
C ASP A 19 4.89 -23.54 7.29
N THR A 20 5.36 -22.32 7.59
CA THR A 20 4.49 -21.16 7.87
C THR A 20 4.41 -20.16 6.73
N ASN A 21 5.26 -20.32 5.72
CA ASN A 21 5.46 -19.35 4.63
C ASN A 21 5.78 -17.93 5.14
N LYS A 22 6.38 -17.83 6.32
CA LYS A 22 6.75 -16.57 6.97
C LYS A 22 8.19 -16.19 6.66
N CYS A 23 8.45 -14.89 6.58
CA CYS A 23 9.80 -14.36 6.44
C CYS A 23 10.65 -14.63 7.68
N CYS A 24 11.87 -15.12 7.47
CA CYS A 24 12.86 -15.38 8.51
C CYS A 24 14.04 -14.41 8.49
N PHE A 25 13.85 -13.21 7.91
CA PHE A 25 14.92 -12.21 7.92
C PHE A 25 15.26 -11.76 9.34
N PRO A 26 16.55 -11.53 9.63
CA PRO A 26 16.92 -10.71 10.78
C PRO A 26 16.25 -9.35 10.69
N VAL A 27 15.56 -8.95 11.77
CA VAL A 27 14.75 -7.72 11.79
C VAL A 27 15.53 -6.42 11.52
N ASP A 28 16.84 -6.43 11.80
CA ASP A 28 17.75 -5.32 11.57
C ASP A 28 18.04 -5.06 10.08
N TRP A 29 17.74 -6.01 9.19
CA TRP A 29 17.90 -5.83 7.75
C TRP A 29 17.10 -4.67 7.20
N ILE A 30 16.00 -4.31 7.83
CA ILE A 30 15.23 -3.11 7.47
C ILE A 30 16.06 -1.81 7.55
N THR A 31 17.17 -1.83 8.28
CA THR A 31 18.11 -0.70 8.39
C THR A 31 19.16 -0.71 7.28
N HIS A 32 19.30 -1.80 6.53
CA HIS A 32 20.28 -1.92 5.45
C HIS A 32 19.79 -1.21 4.20
N LYS A 33 20.67 -0.44 3.59
CA LYS A 33 20.34 0.43 2.45
C LYS A 33 19.83 -0.37 1.26
N ASP A 34 20.50 -1.46 0.89
CA ASP A 34 20.14 -2.28 -0.26
C ASP A 34 18.77 -2.93 -0.08
N PHE A 35 18.46 -3.37 1.14
CA PHE A 35 17.15 -3.91 1.48
C PHE A 35 16.05 -2.85 1.35
N GLN A 36 16.29 -1.64 1.85
CA GLN A 36 15.35 -0.52 1.71
C GLN A 36 15.15 -0.13 0.25
N GLU A 37 16.21 -0.05 -0.55
CA GLU A 37 16.14 0.26 -1.98
C GLU A 37 15.35 -0.81 -2.76
N GLY A 38 15.52 -2.07 -2.41
CA GLY A 38 14.76 -3.19 -3.00
C GLY A 38 13.26 -3.05 -2.75
N ILE A 39 12.85 -2.85 -1.50
CA ILE A 39 11.44 -2.60 -1.13
C ILE A 39 10.91 -1.35 -1.83
N LYS A 40 11.66 -0.25 -1.79
CA LYS A 40 11.28 1.01 -2.41
C LYS A 40 10.99 0.83 -3.89
N LYS A 41 11.92 0.25 -4.64
CA LYS A 41 11.79 0.02 -6.08
C LYS A 41 10.59 -0.87 -6.42
N TYR A 42 10.34 -1.89 -5.62
CA TYR A 42 9.18 -2.76 -5.83
C TYR A 42 7.86 -2.04 -5.62
N ILE A 43 7.76 -1.22 -4.55
CA ILE A 43 6.57 -0.40 -4.29
C ILE A 43 6.36 0.63 -5.41
N GLU A 44 7.43 1.28 -5.89
CA GLU A 44 7.36 2.21 -7.02
C GLU A 44 6.77 1.54 -8.26
N ASN A 45 7.19 0.33 -8.61
CA ASN A 45 6.64 -0.41 -9.74
C ASN A 45 5.14 -0.74 -9.59
N ILE A 46 4.68 -1.03 -8.37
CA ILE A 46 3.25 -1.23 -8.11
C ILE A 46 2.50 0.09 -8.24
N LEU A 47 3.04 1.17 -7.70
CA LEU A 47 2.42 2.49 -7.72
C LEU A 47 2.25 3.03 -9.15
N GLU A 48 3.16 2.75 -10.09
CA GLU A 48 2.98 3.14 -11.50
C GLU A 48 1.64 2.64 -12.06
N ARG A 49 1.27 1.39 -11.76
CA ARG A 49 -0.05 0.85 -12.16
C ARG A 49 -1.21 1.51 -11.42
N VAL A 50 -1.02 1.81 -10.13
CA VAL A 50 -2.04 2.49 -9.33
C VAL A 50 -2.31 3.88 -9.91
N TYR A 51 -1.27 4.65 -10.28
CA TYR A 51 -1.44 5.96 -10.91
C TYR A 51 -2.13 5.87 -12.26
N LEU A 52 -1.84 4.87 -13.07
CA LEU A 52 -2.58 4.67 -14.34
C LEU A 52 -4.09 4.48 -14.11
N TYR A 53 -4.48 3.67 -13.14
CA TYR A 53 -5.89 3.51 -12.78
C TYR A 53 -6.49 4.81 -12.24
N GLN A 54 -5.76 5.54 -11.41
CA GLN A 54 -6.21 6.81 -10.86
C GLN A 54 -6.39 7.87 -11.95
N TYR A 55 -5.51 7.96 -12.92
CA TYR A 55 -5.67 8.85 -14.08
C TYR A 55 -6.89 8.47 -14.91
N ALA A 56 -7.05 7.20 -15.26
CA ALA A 56 -8.22 6.74 -15.99
C ALA A 56 -9.54 7.04 -15.25
N TYR A 57 -9.54 6.86 -13.93
CA TYR A 57 -10.69 7.23 -13.09
C TYR A 57 -10.93 8.75 -13.10
N ASN A 58 -9.88 9.55 -12.97
CA ASN A 58 -9.97 11.01 -13.03
C ASN A 58 -10.54 11.49 -14.37
N ASP A 59 -10.07 10.94 -15.48
CA ASP A 59 -10.57 11.25 -16.83
C ASP A 59 -12.05 10.87 -16.97
N LEU A 60 -12.45 9.72 -16.45
CA LEU A 60 -13.86 9.31 -16.41
C LEU A 60 -14.72 10.28 -15.60
N MET A 61 -14.23 10.74 -14.44
CA MET A 61 -14.96 11.71 -13.61
C MET A 61 -15.11 13.07 -14.31
N HIS A 62 -14.09 13.54 -15.01
CA HIS A 62 -14.17 14.76 -15.83
C HIS A 62 -15.16 14.57 -16.99
N TRP A 63 -15.11 13.45 -17.68
CA TRP A 63 -16.06 13.13 -18.73
C TRP A 63 -17.51 13.13 -18.22
N CYS A 64 -17.77 12.48 -17.08
CA CYS A 64 -19.10 12.46 -16.46
C CYS A 64 -19.58 13.87 -16.07
N LYS A 65 -18.68 14.70 -15.53
CA LYS A 65 -18.98 16.10 -15.24
C LYS A 65 -19.37 16.89 -16.50
N ASP A 66 -18.57 16.77 -17.56
CA ASP A 66 -18.80 17.48 -18.83
C ASP A 66 -20.10 17.05 -19.53
N HIS A 67 -20.60 15.84 -19.19
CA HIS A 67 -21.90 15.32 -19.68
C HIS A 67 -23.05 15.51 -18.66
N HIS A 68 -22.86 16.38 -17.67
CA HIS A 68 -23.89 16.72 -16.67
C HIS A 68 -24.48 15.52 -15.90
N LEU A 69 -23.67 14.49 -15.66
CA LEU A 69 -24.09 13.30 -14.91
C LEU A 69 -24.04 13.47 -13.38
N TYR A 70 -23.44 14.58 -12.92
CA TYR A 70 -23.25 14.86 -11.48
C TYR A 70 -23.78 16.24 -11.10
N ALA A 71 -25.02 16.30 -10.64
CA ALA A 71 -25.70 17.56 -10.28
C ALA A 71 -24.93 18.44 -9.26
N ALA A 72 -24.21 17.83 -8.31
CA ALA A 72 -23.43 18.57 -7.30
C ALA A 72 -22.24 19.33 -7.90
N TYR A 73 -21.62 18.78 -8.94
CA TYR A 73 -20.53 19.44 -9.67
C TYR A 73 -21.08 20.55 -10.58
N ASP A 74 -22.20 20.29 -11.26
CA ASP A 74 -22.86 21.28 -12.12
C ASP A 74 -23.36 22.48 -11.34
N ALA A 75 -23.88 22.24 -10.13
CA ALA A 75 -24.31 23.30 -9.21
C ALA A 75 -23.16 24.07 -8.55
N GLY A 76 -21.89 23.65 -8.79
CA GLY A 76 -20.72 24.32 -8.23
C GLY A 76 -20.45 24.05 -6.74
N PHE A 77 -21.15 23.09 -6.12
CA PHE A 77 -20.91 22.72 -4.72
C PHE A 77 -19.58 22.01 -4.54
N ILE A 78 -19.13 21.28 -5.54
CA ILE A 78 -17.89 20.52 -5.52
C ILE A 78 -17.05 20.88 -6.76
N ASN A 79 -15.74 21.06 -6.56
CA ASN A 79 -14.81 21.29 -7.65
C ASN A 79 -13.91 20.07 -7.81
N LEU A 80 -14.00 19.43 -8.96
CA LEU A 80 -13.26 18.20 -9.26
C LEU A 80 -11.74 18.40 -9.24
N ASP A 81 -11.24 19.54 -9.72
CA ASP A 81 -9.81 19.88 -9.74
C ASP A 81 -9.21 20.08 -8.33
N LYS A 82 -10.05 20.23 -7.32
CA LYS A 82 -9.64 20.37 -5.93
C LYS A 82 -9.77 19.08 -5.12
N GLN A 83 -10.21 18.00 -5.75
CA GLN A 83 -10.31 16.68 -5.11
C GLN A 83 -8.97 15.93 -5.20
N TYR A 84 -8.75 15.06 -4.22
CA TYR A 84 -7.61 14.17 -4.21
C TYR A 84 -8.00 12.78 -4.72
N LEU A 85 -7.11 12.22 -5.52
CA LEU A 85 -7.11 10.81 -5.86
C LEU A 85 -6.36 10.09 -4.72
N THR A 86 -7.10 9.41 -3.88
CA THR A 86 -6.55 8.82 -2.66
C THR A 86 -5.94 7.45 -2.93
N ILE A 87 -4.71 7.27 -2.47
CA ILE A 87 -4.06 5.96 -2.40
C ILE A 87 -4.30 5.40 -1.01
N GLY A 88 -5.18 4.41 -0.92
CA GLY A 88 -5.51 3.73 0.32
C GLY A 88 -4.48 2.69 0.70
N ILE A 89 -4.05 2.67 1.95
CA ILE A 89 -3.15 1.66 2.51
C ILE A 89 -3.88 0.89 3.59
N ASN A 90 -3.75 -0.43 3.56
CA ASN A 90 -4.08 -1.31 4.67
C ASN A 90 -3.08 -2.48 4.75
N GLY A 91 -3.08 -3.20 5.85
CA GLY A 91 -2.16 -4.31 6.08
C GLY A 91 -0.71 -3.90 6.39
N LEU A 92 -0.45 -2.65 6.76
CA LEU A 92 0.91 -2.18 7.04
C LEU A 92 1.53 -2.90 8.24
N ASN A 93 0.76 -3.08 9.32
CA ASN A 93 1.21 -3.82 10.50
C ASN A 93 1.38 -5.31 10.22
N GLN A 94 0.49 -5.93 9.43
CA GLN A 94 0.66 -7.34 9.03
C GLN A 94 1.88 -7.53 8.11
N ALA A 95 2.16 -6.57 7.23
CA ALA A 95 3.38 -6.58 6.42
C ALA A 95 4.65 -6.49 7.29
N ALA A 96 4.64 -5.66 8.33
CA ALA A 96 5.75 -5.59 9.28
C ALA A 96 5.88 -6.89 10.10
N GLU A 97 4.76 -7.45 10.53
CA GLU A 97 4.73 -8.73 11.25
C GLU A 97 5.27 -9.88 10.38
N TYR A 98 4.91 -9.90 9.10
CA TYR A 98 5.47 -10.84 8.13
C TYR A 98 7.00 -10.75 8.06
N LEU A 99 7.55 -9.53 8.10
CA LEU A 99 9.00 -9.27 8.13
C LEU A 99 9.64 -9.45 9.51
N GLY A 100 8.92 -10.01 10.49
CA GLY A 100 9.45 -10.29 11.82
C GLY A 100 9.52 -9.08 12.76
N MET A 101 8.88 -7.96 12.41
CA MET A 101 8.90 -6.75 13.25
C MET A 101 7.74 -6.75 14.23
N GLU A 102 8.00 -6.29 15.44
CA GLU A 102 6.94 -5.93 16.38
C GLU A 102 6.35 -4.57 16.06
N CYS A 103 5.02 -4.49 15.93
CA CYS A 103 4.29 -3.26 15.61
C CYS A 103 4.16 -2.34 16.84
N ASN A 104 5.28 -1.88 17.35
CA ASN A 104 5.38 -0.98 18.49
C ASN A 104 6.31 0.20 18.21
N ASN A 105 6.60 1.03 19.23
CA ASN A 105 7.44 2.23 19.10
C ASN A 105 8.96 1.90 19.05
N ASN A 106 9.37 0.88 18.29
CA ASN A 106 10.77 0.52 18.08
C ASN A 106 11.34 1.15 16.80
N ILE A 107 12.69 1.08 16.66
CA ILE A 107 13.40 1.69 15.54
C ILE A 107 13.09 0.99 14.21
N TYR A 108 12.94 -0.34 14.20
CA TYR A 108 12.74 -1.13 12.99
C TYR A 108 11.37 -0.85 12.36
N TYR A 109 10.31 -0.90 13.16
CA TYR A 109 8.97 -0.60 12.69
C TYR A 109 8.81 0.85 12.23
N LYS A 110 9.42 1.82 12.97
CA LYS A 110 9.45 3.22 12.52
C LYS A 110 10.17 3.38 11.18
N THR A 111 11.29 2.70 11.00
CA THR A 111 12.07 2.76 9.75
C THR A 111 11.25 2.20 8.61
N PHE A 112 10.59 1.05 8.80
CA PHE A 112 9.69 0.46 7.82
C PHE A 112 8.53 1.40 7.45
N CYS A 113 7.80 1.91 8.43
CA CYS A 113 6.71 2.85 8.18
C CYS A 113 7.17 4.10 7.42
N ARG A 114 8.31 4.67 7.82
CA ARG A 114 8.89 5.84 7.13
C ARG A 114 9.27 5.52 5.69
N LEU A 115 9.86 4.36 5.44
CA LEU A 115 10.21 3.91 4.10
C LEU A 115 8.97 3.86 3.20
N ILE A 116 7.91 3.20 3.65
CA ILE A 116 6.66 3.05 2.87
C ILE A 116 6.03 4.42 2.60
N PHE A 117 5.80 5.21 3.65
CA PHE A 117 5.14 6.52 3.49
C PHE A 117 5.95 7.54 2.71
N SER A 118 7.29 7.57 2.89
CA SER A 118 8.14 8.47 2.12
C SER A 118 8.16 8.11 0.64
N THR A 119 8.22 6.82 0.32
CA THR A 119 8.17 6.32 -1.06
C THR A 119 6.87 6.77 -1.74
N ILE A 120 5.72 6.52 -1.11
CA ILE A 120 4.43 6.91 -1.69
C ILE A 120 4.33 8.44 -1.81
N LYS A 121 4.78 9.19 -0.81
CA LYS A 121 4.79 10.65 -0.84
C LYS A 121 5.66 11.22 -1.97
N GLU A 122 6.82 10.63 -2.22
CA GLU A 122 7.69 11.00 -3.34
C GLU A 122 7.00 10.73 -4.68
N GLN A 123 6.40 9.57 -4.85
CA GLN A 123 5.67 9.21 -6.05
C GLN A 123 4.42 10.08 -6.26
N ASN A 124 3.66 10.39 -5.22
CA ASN A 124 2.53 11.33 -5.28
C ASN A 124 2.96 12.70 -5.81
N LYS A 125 4.14 13.20 -5.39
CA LYS A 125 4.69 14.47 -5.90
C LYS A 125 5.08 14.39 -7.38
N LYS A 126 5.70 13.28 -7.77
CA LYS A 126 6.16 13.03 -9.15
C LYS A 126 4.96 12.96 -10.12
N HIS A 127 3.88 12.32 -9.70
CA HIS A 127 2.70 12.07 -10.53
C HIS A 127 1.65 13.19 -10.49
N LYS A 128 1.81 14.19 -9.63
CA LYS A 128 0.87 15.31 -9.53
C LYS A 128 0.80 16.09 -10.84
N THR A 129 -0.42 16.40 -11.30
CA THR A 129 -0.71 17.28 -12.43
C THR A 129 -1.58 18.47 -12.01
N LYS A 130 -1.99 19.32 -12.95
CA LYS A 130 -2.93 20.43 -12.69
C LYS A 130 -4.32 19.92 -12.31
N THR A 131 -4.75 18.80 -12.89
CA THR A 131 -6.10 18.24 -12.74
C THR A 131 -6.13 16.95 -11.90
N ALA A 132 -4.97 16.39 -11.54
CA ALA A 132 -4.86 15.20 -10.73
C ALA A 132 -3.93 15.47 -9.53
N GLN A 133 -4.48 15.45 -8.34
CA GLN A 133 -3.74 15.58 -7.08
C GLN A 133 -3.86 14.31 -6.27
N PHE A 134 -2.78 13.88 -5.62
CA PHE A 134 -2.75 12.62 -4.88
C PHE A 134 -2.52 12.85 -3.40
N ASN A 135 -3.21 12.09 -2.58
CA ASN A 135 -2.91 11.92 -1.17
C ASN A 135 -2.80 10.43 -0.81
N THR A 136 -2.43 10.16 0.42
CA THR A 136 -2.29 8.81 0.96
C THR A 136 -2.98 8.74 2.29
N GLU A 137 -3.84 7.75 2.45
CA GLU A 137 -4.61 7.57 3.67
C GLU A 137 -4.63 6.10 4.08
N GLN A 138 -4.72 5.86 5.37
CA GLN A 138 -5.12 4.56 5.88
C GLN A 138 -6.63 4.47 5.86
N VAL A 139 -7.15 3.61 4.98
CA VAL A 139 -8.59 3.52 4.75
C VAL A 139 -9.17 2.29 5.43
N PRO A 140 -10.26 2.44 6.20
CA PRO A 140 -11.00 1.32 6.77
C PRO A 140 -11.81 0.63 5.68
N ALA A 141 -11.13 -0.08 4.79
CA ALA A 141 -11.74 -0.77 3.65
C ALA A 141 -12.18 -2.20 4.06
N GLU A 142 -13.09 -2.31 5.03
CA GLU A 142 -13.46 -3.56 5.69
C GLU A 142 -13.73 -4.71 4.72
N SER A 143 -14.60 -4.54 3.75
CA SER A 143 -14.92 -5.59 2.78
C SER A 143 -13.75 -5.90 1.84
N ALA A 144 -12.98 -4.91 1.43
CA ALA A 144 -11.79 -5.11 0.59
C ALA A 144 -10.68 -5.78 1.39
N SER A 145 -10.50 -5.42 2.66
CA SER A 145 -9.50 -6.02 3.56
C SER A 145 -9.74 -7.52 3.77
N VAL A 146 -10.99 -7.90 3.97
CA VAL A 146 -11.39 -9.32 4.10
C VAL A 146 -11.21 -10.07 2.77
N LYS A 147 -11.56 -9.45 1.64
CA LYS A 147 -11.37 -10.07 0.32
C LYS A 147 -9.89 -10.30 0.02
N LEU A 148 -9.02 -9.33 0.31
CA LEU A 148 -7.58 -9.46 0.13
C LEU A 148 -7.01 -10.57 1.01
N TYR A 149 -7.40 -10.62 2.29
CA TYR A 149 -7.00 -11.68 3.21
C TYR A 149 -7.41 -13.07 2.70
N ASN A 150 -8.66 -13.24 2.27
CA ASN A 150 -9.15 -14.52 1.76
C ASN A 150 -8.46 -14.94 0.47
N ARG A 151 -8.10 -13.99 -0.38
CA ARG A 151 -7.35 -14.25 -1.61
C ARG A 151 -5.93 -14.71 -1.30
N ASP A 152 -5.22 -13.99 -0.47
CA ASP A 152 -3.86 -14.36 -0.07
C ASP A 152 -3.83 -15.74 0.61
N LYS A 153 -4.86 -16.06 1.42
CA LYS A 153 -5.04 -17.39 2.00
C LYS A 153 -5.22 -18.47 0.95
N ALA A 154 -6.05 -18.21 -0.07
CA ALA A 154 -6.31 -19.15 -1.16
C ALA A 154 -5.08 -19.36 -2.06
N ASP A 155 -4.28 -18.30 -2.24
CA ASP A 155 -3.06 -18.30 -3.05
C ASP A 155 -1.83 -18.86 -2.28
N GLY A 156 -2.00 -19.27 -1.01
CA GLY A 156 -0.95 -19.88 -0.19
C GLY A 156 0.06 -18.92 0.42
N TYR A 157 -0.24 -17.62 0.43
CA TYR A 157 0.59 -16.64 1.13
C TYR A 157 0.44 -16.75 2.66
N TRP A 158 1.45 -16.29 3.37
CA TRP A 158 1.34 -16.10 4.80
C TRP A 158 0.21 -15.11 5.12
N ILE A 159 -0.58 -15.46 6.12
CA ILE A 159 -1.66 -14.62 6.65
C ILE A 159 -1.53 -14.51 8.17
N PRO A 160 -1.95 -13.40 8.78
CA PRO A 160 -2.00 -13.28 10.23
C PRO A 160 -2.97 -14.30 10.83
N THR A 161 -2.68 -14.79 12.03
CA THR A 161 -3.49 -15.80 12.73
C THR A 161 -4.47 -15.22 13.73
N ASP A 162 -4.26 -13.96 14.12
CA ASP A 162 -5.05 -13.24 15.12
C ASP A 162 -6.19 -12.39 14.52
N THR A 163 -6.29 -12.35 13.20
CA THR A 163 -7.32 -11.60 12.46
C THR A 163 -7.66 -12.31 11.15
N ASN A 164 -8.79 -11.95 10.55
CA ASN A 164 -9.26 -12.42 9.24
C ASN A 164 -9.34 -11.30 8.19
N LEU A 165 -8.64 -10.20 8.42
CA LEU A 165 -8.58 -9.05 7.52
C LEU A 165 -7.23 -8.34 7.62
N TYR A 166 -6.91 -7.49 6.64
CA TYR A 166 -5.79 -6.58 6.70
C TYR A 166 -6.21 -5.24 7.30
N ALA A 167 -5.62 -4.91 8.44
CA ALA A 167 -6.04 -3.75 9.22
C ALA A 167 -5.62 -2.42 8.60
N SER A 168 -6.41 -1.38 8.88
CA SER A 168 -6.13 0.00 8.49
C SER A 168 -5.32 0.78 9.52
N TYR A 169 -5.06 0.22 10.70
CA TYR A 169 -4.31 0.91 11.76
C TYR A 169 -2.79 0.63 11.65
N ILE A 170 -1.98 1.59 12.10
CA ILE A 170 -0.51 1.45 12.18
C ILE A 170 -0.11 0.65 13.42
N PHE A 171 -0.68 0.99 14.57
CA PHE A 171 -0.43 0.28 15.81
C PHE A 171 -1.62 -0.60 16.17
N LYS A 172 -1.35 -1.80 16.66
CA LYS A 172 -2.40 -2.64 17.23
C LYS A 172 -2.98 -1.93 18.47
N PRO A 173 -4.31 -1.91 18.61
CA PRO A 173 -4.96 -1.34 19.78
C PRO A 173 -4.62 -2.09 21.06
#